data_2be3d61252fe93ada0f0d70efcbfbc58
#
_entry.id   2be3d61252fe93ada0f0d70efcbfbc58
#
_cell.length_a   1.000
_cell.length_b   1.000
_cell.length_c   1.000
_cell.angle_alpha   90.00
_cell.angle_beta   90.00
_cell.angle_gamma   90.00
#
_symmetry.space_group_name_H-M   'P 1'
#
loop_
_entity.id
_entity.type
_entity.pdbx_description
1 polymer ?
#
loop_
_entity_poly.entity_id
_entity_poly.type
_entity_poly.pdbx_seq_one_letter_code
_entity_poly.pdbx_strand_id
1 'polypeptide(L)'
;MKEFKKIRTYGKGKLCLYAALLLFALGSCSEPGDVGMELLPTTDLIKVGSVVDKNIQAYTFQEGNVRSDEAPKSLLGSMNDPTFGKISIDLATQFRIQSFPSKFKNATADSVVLYLYYRNVYGDTSTVQKLKVYELQQSISIDDSSYTHNDLSQLASPVLLGEKQFKPKVARDSTTRDTLYQLLSIKLDNSLASKLITADSLDMINSDVFLDYFKGLYVQAEQVQQTGAIISLELQSSSSFQGSALVLYYRNNTDTLNYAYRCTSFSARLNSAKHDYSQTAFYPNLNKETVTDSLIYIQPLGGLESKVYIPGLERWRDSTNIAINKAEIIFQVDTTTSNYRKFPLPSQLFLTVVKGDERPRPPADYYFYPLYYGGYLRSDYAYHFNITQHLEEIIKGKTENQGFYLTTAQKNSQANRVVLKGSTSKVGIKMVVTYSKFFQ
;
A
#
# COMPACT_ATOMS: atom_id res chain seq x y z
N MET A 1 77.66 -25.11 18.19
CA MET A 1 77.23 -24.18 17.09
C MET A 1 77.42 -24.90 15.76
N LYS A 2 76.56 -25.87 15.45
CA LYS A 2 76.47 -26.57 14.14
C LYS A 2 75.28 -27.53 14.24
N GLU A 3 74.07 -27.06 13.97
CA GLU A 3 72.90 -27.89 13.60
C GLU A 3 71.70 -27.01 13.30
N PHE A 4 71.71 -26.31 12.21
CA PHE A 4 70.51 -25.67 11.66
C PHE A 4 70.68 -25.44 10.16
N LYS A 5 70.73 -26.53 9.37
CA LYS A 5 70.76 -26.38 7.90
C LYS A 5 70.25 -27.60 7.11
N LYS A 6 69.17 -28.29 7.59
CA LYS A 6 68.67 -29.44 6.83
C LYS A 6 67.15 -29.61 6.76
N ILE A 7 66.36 -28.57 6.98
CA ILE A 7 64.87 -28.65 6.91
C ILE A 7 64.28 -27.66 5.88
N ARG A 8 64.94 -27.33 4.82
CA ARG A 8 64.41 -26.33 3.86
C ARG A 8 64.22 -26.78 2.43
N THR A 9 64.41 -28.01 2.08
CA THR A 9 64.32 -28.50 0.67
C THR A 9 63.18 -29.49 0.45
N TYR A 10 62.58 -30.09 1.45
CA TYR A 10 61.42 -31.04 1.29
C TYR A 10 60.04 -30.40 1.18
N GLY A 11 59.88 -29.14 1.57
CA GLY A 11 58.59 -28.45 1.56
C GLY A 11 58.19 -27.86 0.17
N LYS A 12 59.19 -27.48 -0.63
CA LYS A 12 58.91 -26.79 -1.90
C LYS A 12 58.38 -27.72 -2.98
N GLY A 13 58.81 -28.98 -3.05
CA GLY A 13 58.31 -29.96 -4.02
C GLY A 13 56.85 -30.39 -3.76
N LYS A 14 56.46 -30.53 -2.49
CA LYS A 14 55.07 -30.86 -2.15
C LYS A 14 54.11 -29.70 -2.36
N LEU A 15 54.55 -28.47 -2.13
CA LEU A 15 53.74 -27.26 -2.41
C LEU A 15 53.48 -27.07 -3.90
N CYS A 16 54.46 -27.32 -4.75
CA CYS A 16 54.26 -27.28 -6.20
C CYS A 16 53.34 -28.40 -6.71
N LEU A 17 53.38 -29.59 -6.09
CA LEU A 17 52.52 -30.71 -6.44
C LEU A 17 51.06 -30.42 -6.08
N TYR A 18 50.82 -29.84 -4.90
CA TYR A 18 49.46 -29.42 -4.49
C TYR A 18 48.94 -28.24 -5.31
N ALA A 19 49.78 -27.28 -5.67
CA ALA A 19 49.39 -26.18 -6.55
C ALA A 19 49.07 -26.67 -7.99
N ALA A 20 49.83 -27.65 -8.53
CA ALA A 20 49.54 -28.26 -9.81
C ALA A 20 48.25 -29.10 -9.77
N LEU A 21 47.97 -29.83 -8.68
CA LEU A 21 46.72 -30.56 -8.51
C LEU A 21 45.51 -29.61 -8.39
N LEU A 22 45.66 -28.45 -7.69
CA LEU A 22 44.62 -27.44 -7.59
C LEU A 22 44.33 -26.77 -8.94
N LEU A 23 45.33 -26.53 -9.77
CA LEU A 23 45.17 -25.98 -11.11
C LEU A 23 44.50 -26.96 -12.07
N PHE A 24 44.68 -28.28 -11.90
CA PHE A 24 43.97 -29.30 -12.66
C PHE A 24 42.48 -29.44 -12.24
N ALA A 25 42.17 -29.16 -10.98
CA ALA A 25 40.80 -29.18 -10.48
C ALA A 25 39.94 -27.96 -10.91
N LEU A 26 40.60 -26.86 -11.32
CA LEU A 26 39.91 -25.65 -11.80
C LEU A 26 39.61 -25.65 -13.30
N GLY A 27 40.15 -26.62 -14.06
CA GLY A 27 39.93 -26.76 -15.51
C GLY A 27 38.76 -27.69 -15.91
N SER A 28 38.04 -28.28 -14.94
CA SER A 28 36.94 -29.21 -15.19
C SER A 28 35.55 -28.58 -15.04
N CYS A 29 35.37 -27.36 -15.53
CA CYS A 29 34.04 -26.86 -15.82
C CYS A 29 33.80 -26.90 -17.34
N SER A 30 33.59 -28.09 -17.88
CA SER A 30 32.79 -28.25 -19.08
C SER A 30 31.35 -28.30 -18.64
N GLU A 31 30.50 -27.44 -19.20
CA GLU A 31 29.03 -27.44 -18.93
C GLU A 31 28.52 -28.88 -19.18
N PRO A 32 27.81 -29.48 -18.21
CA PRO A 32 27.32 -30.87 -18.38
C PRO A 32 26.08 -30.96 -19.31
N GLY A 33 25.95 -30.05 -20.26
CA GLY A 33 24.77 -29.93 -21.12
C GLY A 33 24.86 -30.54 -22.50
N ASP A 34 26.06 -30.76 -23.04
CA ASP A 34 26.18 -31.10 -24.46
C ASP A 34 26.51 -32.56 -24.76
N VAL A 35 26.87 -33.37 -23.78
CA VAL A 35 27.21 -34.79 -24.02
C VAL A 35 25.93 -35.60 -24.24
N GLY A 36 25.69 -35.97 -25.48
CA GLY A 36 24.55 -36.79 -25.91
C GLY A 36 23.48 -36.03 -26.71
N MET A 37 23.52 -34.70 -26.77
CA MET A 37 22.56 -33.95 -27.60
C MET A 37 22.79 -34.12 -29.10
N GLU A 38 24.00 -34.39 -29.52
CA GLU A 38 24.31 -34.69 -30.92
C GLU A 38 23.76 -36.05 -31.41
N LEU A 39 23.33 -36.92 -30.47
CA LEU A 39 22.76 -38.24 -30.79
C LEU A 39 21.25 -38.24 -30.88
N LEU A 40 20.61 -37.14 -30.50
CA LEU A 40 19.13 -37.00 -30.59
C LEU A 40 18.77 -36.61 -32.04
N PRO A 41 17.69 -37.21 -32.61
CA PRO A 41 17.12 -36.72 -33.85
C PRO A 41 16.81 -35.21 -33.70
N THR A 42 17.05 -34.44 -34.77
CA THR A 42 16.77 -32.99 -34.75
C THR A 42 15.33 -32.65 -34.45
N THR A 43 14.43 -33.61 -34.66
CA THR A 43 13.00 -33.56 -34.27
C THR A 43 12.73 -33.57 -32.76
N ASP A 44 13.68 -34.12 -31.97
CA ASP A 44 13.53 -34.26 -30.52
C ASP A 44 14.21 -33.09 -29.75
N LEU A 45 14.79 -32.14 -30.49
CA LEU A 45 15.42 -30.96 -29.88
C LEU A 45 14.39 -29.94 -29.49
N ILE A 46 14.40 -29.52 -28.19
CA ILE A 46 13.67 -28.42 -27.69
C ILE A 46 14.57 -27.19 -27.60
N LYS A 47 14.23 -26.13 -28.30
CA LYS A 47 14.93 -24.85 -28.17
C LYS A 47 14.16 -23.91 -27.26
N VAL A 48 14.81 -23.41 -26.20
CA VAL A 48 14.28 -22.35 -25.36
C VAL A 48 14.65 -21.01 -25.98
N GLY A 49 13.65 -20.17 -26.21
CA GLY A 49 13.79 -18.81 -26.72
C GLY A 49 13.21 -17.78 -25.78
N SER A 50 13.62 -16.53 -25.96
CA SER A 50 13.04 -15.39 -25.23
C SER A 50 12.79 -14.23 -26.18
N VAL A 51 11.63 -13.60 -26.05
CA VAL A 51 11.26 -12.38 -26.79
C VAL A 51 10.95 -11.27 -25.79
N VAL A 52 11.51 -10.10 -26.03
CA VAL A 52 11.22 -8.88 -25.26
C VAL A 52 10.33 -7.98 -26.11
N ASP A 53 9.09 -7.79 -25.66
CA ASP A 53 8.15 -6.84 -26.24
C ASP A 53 8.21 -5.52 -25.48
N LYS A 54 8.38 -4.42 -26.20
CA LYS A 54 8.37 -3.05 -25.67
C LYS A 54 7.23 -2.21 -26.27
N ASN A 55 6.43 -2.78 -27.17
CA ASN A 55 5.27 -2.11 -27.75
C ASN A 55 4.10 -2.17 -26.75
N ILE A 56 4.25 -1.47 -25.65
CA ILE A 56 3.27 -1.42 -24.56
C ILE A 56 2.78 0.01 -24.44
N GLN A 57 1.48 0.19 -24.38
CA GLN A 57 0.85 1.49 -24.17
C GLN A 57 0.47 1.60 -22.70
N ALA A 58 0.73 2.75 -22.09
CA ALA A 58 0.37 3.00 -20.69
C ALA A 58 -0.06 4.45 -20.49
N TYR A 59 -1.13 4.64 -19.73
CA TYR A 59 -1.81 5.91 -19.50
C TYR A 59 -2.13 6.07 -18.03
N THR A 60 -2.09 7.30 -17.52
CA THR A 60 -2.45 7.62 -16.14
C THR A 60 -3.91 8.07 -16.07
N PHE A 61 -4.66 7.42 -15.20
CA PHE A 61 -6.07 7.72 -14.92
C PHE A 61 -6.28 8.06 -13.46
N GLN A 62 -7.29 8.86 -13.18
CA GLN A 62 -7.80 8.98 -11.83
C GLN A 62 -8.52 7.68 -11.47
N GLU A 63 -8.13 7.07 -10.35
CA GLU A 63 -8.74 5.83 -9.90
C GLU A 63 -10.20 6.07 -9.52
N GLY A 64 -11.06 5.11 -9.83
CA GLY A 64 -12.48 5.18 -9.53
C GLY A 64 -12.79 4.91 -8.05
N ASN A 65 -13.91 4.25 -7.80
CA ASN A 65 -14.43 4.00 -6.45
C ASN A 65 -13.54 3.03 -5.66
N VAL A 66 -12.76 3.54 -4.72
CA VAL A 66 -12.00 2.75 -3.75
C VAL A 66 -12.76 2.71 -2.43
N ARG A 67 -13.14 1.52 -1.98
CA ARG A 67 -13.81 1.36 -0.68
C ARG A 67 -12.90 1.82 0.46
N SER A 68 -13.43 2.61 1.37
CA SER A 68 -12.72 3.20 2.51
C SER A 68 -13.26 2.76 3.86
N ASP A 69 -14.42 2.09 3.86
CA ASP A 69 -15.02 1.52 5.07
C ASP A 69 -14.17 0.36 5.59
N GLU A 70 -14.03 0.27 6.90
CA GLU A 70 -13.30 -0.77 7.64
C GLU A 70 -11.94 -1.13 7.07
N ALA A 71 -11.26 -0.18 6.44
CA ALA A 71 -9.90 -0.38 5.94
C ALA A 71 -8.98 -0.92 7.06
N PRO A 72 -8.01 -1.79 6.74
CA PRO A 72 -7.09 -2.37 7.74
C PRO A 72 -6.36 -1.33 8.57
N LYS A 73 -6.15 -0.14 8.01
CA LYS A 73 -5.59 1.04 8.68
C LYS A 73 -6.37 2.27 8.26
N SER A 74 -6.76 3.09 9.23
CA SER A 74 -7.29 4.43 8.98
C SER A 74 -6.14 5.42 8.86
N LEU A 75 -6.28 6.35 7.93
CA LEU A 75 -5.26 7.36 7.64
C LEU A 75 -5.79 8.75 8.00
N LEU A 76 -4.89 9.67 8.32
CA LEU A 76 -5.26 11.06 8.65
C LEU A 76 -4.11 12.01 8.34
N GLY A 77 -4.40 13.18 7.82
CA GLY A 77 -3.42 14.22 7.56
C GLY A 77 -3.48 14.79 6.16
N SER A 78 -2.56 15.66 5.82
CA SER A 78 -2.49 16.27 4.51
C SER A 78 -1.07 16.46 4.01
N MET A 79 -0.91 16.42 2.69
CA MET A 79 0.36 16.67 2.01
C MET A 79 0.16 17.58 0.80
N ASN A 80 1.20 18.31 0.46
CA ASN A 80 1.41 18.92 -0.84
C ASN A 80 2.67 18.30 -1.44
N ASP A 81 2.49 17.20 -2.17
CA ASP A 81 3.57 16.46 -2.80
C ASP A 81 4.05 17.19 -4.06
N PRO A 82 5.36 17.44 -4.23
CA PRO A 82 5.87 18.19 -5.37
C PRO A 82 5.61 17.52 -6.73
N THR A 83 5.36 16.21 -6.74
CA THR A 83 5.09 15.42 -7.95
C THR A 83 3.60 15.10 -8.12
N PHE A 84 2.91 14.76 -7.01
CA PHE A 84 1.53 14.28 -7.03
C PHE A 84 0.49 15.34 -6.60
N GLY A 85 0.92 16.57 -6.30
CA GLY A 85 0.00 17.64 -5.89
C GLY A 85 -0.53 17.46 -4.47
N LYS A 86 -1.73 17.99 -4.23
CA LYS A 86 -2.29 18.03 -2.88
C LYS A 86 -3.15 16.81 -2.59
N ILE A 87 -3.03 16.31 -1.36
CA ILE A 87 -3.93 15.31 -0.80
C ILE A 87 -4.27 15.69 0.64
N SER A 88 -5.54 15.58 1.01
CA SER A 88 -6.00 15.59 2.41
C SER A 88 -6.86 14.36 2.68
N ILE A 89 -6.65 13.75 3.84
CA ILE A 89 -7.35 12.55 4.28
C ILE A 89 -8.02 12.82 5.60
N ASP A 90 -9.34 12.67 5.62
CA ASP A 90 -10.20 12.86 6.77
C ASP A 90 -10.69 11.50 7.30
N LEU A 91 -11.15 11.49 8.54
CA LEU A 91 -11.64 10.30 9.24
C LEU A 91 -13.00 10.56 9.87
N ALA A 92 -13.95 9.65 9.68
CA ALA A 92 -15.14 9.53 10.51
C ALA A 92 -15.13 8.18 11.24
N THR A 93 -15.40 8.17 12.55
CA THR A 93 -15.33 6.93 13.34
C THR A 93 -16.28 6.96 14.54
N GLN A 94 -16.77 5.78 14.89
CA GLN A 94 -17.61 5.54 16.05
C GLN A 94 -16.76 5.17 17.27
N PHE A 95 -17.26 5.58 18.45
CA PHE A 95 -16.71 5.18 19.74
C PHE A 95 -17.81 4.49 20.55
N ARG A 96 -17.54 3.29 21.02
CA ARG A 96 -18.53 2.42 21.70
C ARG A 96 -18.27 2.38 23.20
N ILE A 97 -19.30 2.16 23.98
CA ILE A 97 -19.19 1.89 25.41
C ILE A 97 -18.54 0.53 25.64
N GLN A 98 -17.78 0.40 26.73
CA GLN A 98 -17.15 -0.87 27.12
C GLN A 98 -17.97 -1.63 28.17
N SER A 99 -18.63 -0.86 29.06
CA SER A 99 -19.51 -1.36 30.11
C SER A 99 -20.40 -0.23 30.56
N PHE A 100 -21.51 -0.56 31.21
CA PHE A 100 -22.38 0.46 31.79
C PHE A 100 -21.61 1.26 32.86
N PRO A 101 -21.54 2.61 32.77
CA PRO A 101 -20.83 3.43 33.73
C PRO A 101 -21.64 3.68 34.96
N SER A 102 -21.67 2.73 35.89
CA SER A 102 -22.46 2.81 37.13
C SER A 102 -22.16 4.04 38.02
N LYS A 103 -21.07 4.76 37.75
CA LYS A 103 -20.56 5.90 38.50
C LYS A 103 -20.93 7.28 37.92
N PHE A 104 -21.75 7.36 36.88
CA PHE A 104 -22.19 8.65 36.30
C PHE A 104 -23.28 9.33 37.14
N LYS A 105 -23.96 8.59 38.01
CA LYS A 105 -24.96 9.14 38.89
C LYS A 105 -24.34 10.21 39.81
N ASN A 106 -24.91 11.44 39.78
CA ASN A 106 -24.41 12.62 40.52
C ASN A 106 -22.97 13.03 40.14
N ALA A 107 -22.50 12.69 38.92
CA ALA A 107 -21.19 13.08 38.45
C ALA A 107 -21.22 14.43 37.73
N THR A 108 -20.08 15.14 37.78
CA THR A 108 -19.85 16.39 37.06
C THR A 108 -18.71 16.18 36.09
N ALA A 109 -18.90 16.50 34.81
CA ALA A 109 -17.88 16.41 33.80
C ALA A 109 -16.78 17.48 33.99
N ASP A 110 -15.56 17.11 33.90
CA ASP A 110 -14.40 18.01 33.93
C ASP A 110 -13.88 18.32 32.55
N SER A 111 -13.69 17.31 31.69
CA SER A 111 -13.22 17.47 30.33
C SER A 111 -13.40 16.19 29.52
N VAL A 112 -13.32 16.32 28.19
CA VAL A 112 -13.26 15.19 27.28
C VAL A 112 -12.09 15.35 26.32
N VAL A 113 -11.34 14.26 26.12
CA VAL A 113 -10.11 14.26 25.30
C VAL A 113 -10.16 13.12 24.31
N LEU A 114 -9.94 13.43 23.05
CA LEU A 114 -9.73 12.43 21.99
C LEU A 114 -8.24 12.04 21.96
N TYR A 115 -7.96 10.78 22.21
CA TYR A 115 -6.65 10.17 22.12
C TYR A 115 -6.55 9.34 20.85
N LEU A 116 -5.68 9.76 19.92
CA LEU A 116 -5.39 9.06 18.68
C LEU A 116 -3.96 8.51 18.72
N TYR A 117 -3.85 7.20 18.67
CA TYR A 117 -2.56 6.53 18.52
C TYR A 117 -2.24 6.33 17.03
N TYR A 118 -1.00 6.61 16.66
CA TYR A 118 -0.48 6.30 15.33
C TYR A 118 0.93 5.69 15.42
N ARG A 119 1.33 4.96 14.40
CA ARG A 119 2.62 4.26 14.39
C ARG A 119 3.46 4.62 13.19
N ASN A 120 2.87 4.74 12.01
CA ASN A 120 3.57 5.03 10.77
C ASN A 120 3.22 6.43 10.27
N VAL A 121 4.20 7.06 9.64
CA VAL A 121 4.09 8.39 9.02
C VAL A 121 4.65 8.30 7.61
N TYR A 122 3.90 8.79 6.64
CA TYR A 122 4.31 8.92 5.25
C TYR A 122 4.43 10.39 4.88
N GLY A 123 5.59 10.83 4.39
CA GLY A 123 5.87 12.20 3.98
C GLY A 123 6.78 12.96 4.95
N ASP A 124 6.61 14.26 5.04
CA ASP A 124 7.49 15.20 5.76
C ASP A 124 6.99 15.49 7.18
N THR A 125 7.72 15.03 8.18
CA THR A 125 7.38 15.23 9.59
C THR A 125 7.72 16.61 10.14
N SER A 126 8.40 17.47 9.37
CA SER A 126 8.78 18.83 9.80
C SER A 126 7.63 19.83 9.68
N THR A 127 6.66 19.57 8.80
CA THR A 127 5.51 20.44 8.55
C THR A 127 4.47 20.29 9.66
N VAL A 128 3.97 21.44 10.16
CA VAL A 128 2.87 21.47 11.13
C VAL A 128 1.58 21.03 10.43
N GLN A 129 0.91 20.05 11.01
CA GLN A 129 -0.44 19.61 10.64
C GLN A 129 -1.45 20.27 11.56
N LYS A 130 -2.65 20.54 11.04
CA LYS A 130 -3.78 21.02 11.84
C LYS A 130 -4.98 20.10 11.63
N LEU A 131 -5.53 19.60 12.74
CA LEU A 131 -6.74 18.79 12.78
C LEU A 131 -7.87 19.56 13.42
N LYS A 132 -9.09 19.36 12.91
CA LYS A 132 -10.34 19.88 13.46
C LYS A 132 -11.28 18.72 13.74
N VAL A 133 -11.97 18.74 14.88
CA VAL A 133 -12.85 17.66 15.32
C VAL A 133 -14.28 18.17 15.43
N TYR A 134 -15.20 17.39 14.86
CA TYR A 134 -16.64 17.67 14.85
C TYR A 134 -17.42 16.43 15.29
N GLU A 135 -18.62 16.61 15.85
CA GLU A 135 -19.54 15.51 16.11
C GLU A 135 -20.24 15.08 14.83
N LEU A 136 -20.46 13.78 14.63
CA LEU A 136 -21.31 13.27 13.56
C LEU A 136 -22.79 13.52 13.89
N GLN A 137 -23.54 14.08 12.94
CA GLN A 137 -24.98 14.27 13.00
C GLN A 137 -25.75 13.14 12.30
N GLN A 138 -25.12 12.47 11.33
CA GLN A 138 -25.68 11.32 10.66
C GLN A 138 -25.00 10.06 11.15
N SER A 139 -25.78 8.98 11.32
CA SER A 139 -25.24 7.68 11.66
C SER A 139 -24.42 7.12 10.51
N ILE A 140 -23.34 6.41 10.86
CA ILE A 140 -22.55 5.59 9.93
C ILE A 140 -22.66 4.14 10.40
N SER A 141 -22.69 3.19 9.47
CA SER A 141 -22.81 1.77 9.78
C SER A 141 -21.63 0.97 9.23
N ILE A 142 -21.26 -0.09 9.92
CA ILE A 142 -20.29 -1.07 9.44
C ILE A 142 -20.85 -1.85 8.23
N ASP A 143 -22.15 -1.90 8.05
CA ASP A 143 -22.83 -2.60 6.96
C ASP A 143 -22.90 -1.75 5.68
N ASP A 144 -22.66 -0.43 5.78
CA ASP A 144 -22.73 0.50 4.66
C ASP A 144 -21.41 0.54 3.90
N SER A 145 -21.49 0.56 2.56
CA SER A 145 -20.31 0.79 1.72
C SER A 145 -19.99 2.28 1.62
N SER A 146 -18.76 2.64 1.93
CA SER A 146 -18.22 4.00 1.73
C SER A 146 -16.99 4.00 0.86
N TYR A 147 -16.75 5.11 0.18
CA TYR A 147 -15.66 5.26 -0.77
C TYR A 147 -14.79 6.47 -0.44
N THR A 148 -13.52 6.43 -0.85
CA THR A 148 -12.54 7.49 -0.56
C THR A 148 -12.95 8.86 -1.07
N HIS A 149 -13.73 8.96 -2.14
CA HIS A 149 -14.22 10.22 -2.70
C HIS A 149 -15.45 10.80 -1.98
N ASN A 150 -16.09 10.07 -1.04
CA ASN A 150 -17.21 10.59 -0.30
C ASN A 150 -16.80 11.79 0.56
N ASP A 151 -17.61 12.85 0.58
CA ASP A 151 -17.36 14.01 1.43
C ASP A 151 -17.94 13.78 2.83
N LEU A 152 -17.08 13.31 3.74
CA LEU A 152 -17.48 13.01 5.13
C LEU A 152 -17.90 14.26 5.92
N SER A 153 -17.57 15.47 5.46
CA SER A 153 -18.01 16.71 6.12
C SER A 153 -19.53 16.89 6.13
N GLN A 154 -20.21 16.28 5.15
CA GLN A 154 -21.69 16.30 5.08
C GLN A 154 -22.36 15.51 6.20
N LEU A 155 -21.63 14.61 6.86
CA LEU A 155 -22.12 13.79 7.97
C LEU A 155 -21.97 14.50 9.32
N ALA A 156 -21.19 15.59 9.36
CA ALA A 156 -20.73 16.24 10.58
C ALA A 156 -21.57 17.50 10.95
N SER A 157 -21.60 17.79 12.22
CA SER A 157 -22.06 19.07 12.75
C SER A 157 -21.17 20.22 12.26
N PRO A 158 -21.70 21.41 11.98
CA PRO A 158 -20.88 22.59 11.69
C PRO A 158 -20.14 23.13 12.92
N VAL A 159 -20.49 22.65 14.13
CA VAL A 159 -19.91 23.14 15.39
C VAL A 159 -18.56 22.48 15.64
N LEU A 160 -17.50 23.28 15.70
CA LEU A 160 -16.14 22.81 16.01
C LEU A 160 -16.08 22.41 17.50
N LEU A 161 -15.76 21.14 17.75
CA LEU A 161 -15.53 20.62 19.11
C LEU A 161 -14.10 20.84 19.62
N GLY A 162 -13.13 20.87 18.71
CA GLY A 162 -11.75 21.10 19.10
C GLY A 162 -10.81 21.07 17.92
N GLU A 163 -9.60 21.59 18.14
CA GLU A 163 -8.55 21.58 17.13
C GLU A 163 -7.18 21.30 17.75
N LYS A 164 -6.27 20.81 16.94
CA LYS A 164 -4.90 20.51 17.34
C LYS A 164 -3.91 20.78 16.23
N GLN A 165 -2.88 21.56 16.53
CA GLN A 165 -1.69 21.65 15.72
C GLN A 165 -0.63 20.71 16.28
N PHE A 166 0.05 19.96 15.40
CA PHE A 166 1.11 19.04 15.78
C PHE A 166 2.08 18.81 14.62
N LYS A 167 3.28 18.36 14.94
CA LYS A 167 4.22 17.79 13.97
C LYS A 167 4.21 16.28 14.14
N PRO A 168 3.95 15.50 13.07
CA PRO A 168 4.05 14.05 13.14
C PRO A 168 5.45 13.61 13.60
N LYS A 169 5.51 12.55 14.40
CA LYS A 169 6.76 12.02 14.92
C LYS A 169 6.89 10.55 14.57
N VAL A 170 8.11 10.12 14.29
CA VAL A 170 8.46 8.69 14.17
C VAL A 170 9.50 8.40 15.22
N ALA A 171 9.19 7.51 16.13
CA ALA A 171 10.14 7.00 17.11
C ALA A 171 10.33 5.50 16.90
N ARG A 172 11.54 5.01 17.14
CA ARG A 172 11.87 3.59 17.06
C ARG A 172 12.50 3.13 18.37
N ASP A 173 12.20 1.92 18.76
CA ASP A 173 12.89 1.26 19.85
C ASP A 173 14.38 1.15 19.55
N SER A 174 15.22 1.44 20.52
CA SER A 174 16.68 1.46 20.33
C SER A 174 17.26 0.07 20.13
N THR A 175 16.61 -0.96 20.66
CA THR A 175 17.06 -2.35 20.65
C THR A 175 16.44 -3.14 19.50
N THR A 176 15.09 -3.17 19.44
CA THR A 176 14.36 -3.97 18.44
C THR A 176 14.23 -3.27 17.08
N ARG A 177 14.47 -1.95 17.02
CA ARG A 177 14.24 -1.11 15.85
C ARG A 177 12.77 -0.99 15.45
N ASP A 178 11.84 -1.53 16.21
CA ASP A 178 10.41 -1.42 15.97
C ASP A 178 9.94 0.02 16.07
N THR A 179 8.99 0.39 15.22
CA THR A 179 8.36 1.71 15.29
C THR A 179 7.45 1.76 16.50
N LEU A 180 7.66 2.75 17.36
CA LEU A 180 6.88 2.96 18.57
C LEU A 180 5.58 3.72 18.29
N TYR A 181 4.54 3.42 19.07
CA TYR A 181 3.31 4.18 19.05
C TYR A 181 3.53 5.61 19.52
N GLN A 182 2.94 6.54 18.80
CA GLN A 182 2.89 7.96 19.14
C GLN A 182 1.47 8.32 19.55
N LEU A 183 1.34 9.20 20.53
CA LEU A 183 0.05 9.65 21.03
C LEU A 183 -0.21 11.10 20.61
N LEU A 184 -1.37 11.31 20.00
CA LEU A 184 -1.94 12.63 19.73
C LEU A 184 -3.17 12.83 20.62
N SER A 185 -3.15 13.83 21.50
CA SER A 185 -4.26 14.20 22.36
C SER A 185 -4.91 15.50 21.89
N ILE A 186 -6.22 15.49 21.74
CA ILE A 186 -7.04 16.64 21.34
C ILE A 186 -8.08 16.88 22.42
N LYS A 187 -7.98 17.98 23.15
CA LYS A 187 -9.02 18.40 24.10
C LYS A 187 -10.21 18.89 23.30
N LEU A 188 -11.39 18.40 23.63
CA LEU A 188 -12.65 18.79 23.00
C LEU A 188 -13.44 19.71 23.90
N ASP A 189 -14.42 20.38 23.33
CA ASP A 189 -15.30 21.31 24.04
C ASP A 189 -16.06 20.62 25.15
N ASN A 190 -16.27 21.34 26.26
CA ASN A 190 -16.96 20.82 27.42
C ASN A 190 -18.44 20.56 27.17
N SER A 191 -19.05 21.11 26.12
CA SER A 191 -20.41 20.77 25.72
C SER A 191 -20.56 19.27 25.42
N LEU A 192 -19.56 18.67 24.76
CA LEU A 192 -19.52 17.22 24.53
C LEU A 192 -19.34 16.46 25.87
N ALA A 193 -18.49 16.95 26.77
CA ALA A 193 -18.33 16.32 28.08
C ALA A 193 -19.65 16.34 28.88
N SER A 194 -20.36 17.47 28.85
CA SER A 194 -21.66 17.62 29.45
C SER A 194 -22.71 16.70 28.81
N LYS A 195 -22.73 16.59 27.48
CA LYS A 195 -23.59 15.66 26.76
C LYS A 195 -23.34 14.22 27.21
N LEU A 196 -22.09 13.77 27.23
CA LEU A 196 -21.73 12.38 27.54
C LEU A 196 -22.01 12.00 28.99
N ILE A 197 -21.84 12.92 29.95
CA ILE A 197 -22.10 12.65 31.37
C ILE A 197 -23.60 12.61 31.72
N THR A 198 -24.41 13.31 30.92
CA THR A 198 -25.87 13.37 31.11
C THR A 198 -26.63 12.30 30.33
N ALA A 199 -25.92 11.43 29.58
CA ALA A 199 -26.54 10.27 28.95
C ALA A 199 -27.27 9.42 30.00
N ASP A 200 -28.51 9.12 29.76
CA ASP A 200 -29.30 8.36 30.71
C ASP A 200 -29.02 6.84 30.64
N SER A 201 -29.66 6.11 31.55
CA SER A 201 -29.46 4.64 31.57
C SER A 201 -30.06 3.95 30.35
N LEU A 202 -31.04 4.55 29.69
CA LEU A 202 -31.63 4.01 28.47
C LEU A 202 -30.69 4.20 27.27
N ASP A 203 -29.99 5.35 27.16
CA ASP A 203 -28.98 5.63 26.13
C ASP A 203 -27.75 4.73 26.27
N MET A 204 -27.48 4.18 27.46
CA MET A 204 -26.31 3.44 27.83
C MET A 204 -26.51 1.91 27.94
N ILE A 205 -27.68 1.38 27.53
CA ILE A 205 -28.04 -0.04 27.66
C ILE A 205 -27.00 -0.93 26.91
N ASN A 206 -26.67 -0.52 25.73
CA ASN A 206 -25.63 -1.19 24.88
C ASN A 206 -25.02 -0.18 23.92
N SER A 207 -23.99 -0.62 23.21
CA SER A 207 -23.25 0.24 22.27
C SER A 207 -24.09 0.71 21.07
N ASP A 208 -25.03 -0.08 20.60
CA ASP A 208 -25.81 0.28 19.40
C ASP A 208 -26.80 1.39 19.76
N VAL A 209 -27.49 1.28 20.91
CA VAL A 209 -28.35 2.34 21.44
C VAL A 209 -27.55 3.61 21.76
N PHE A 210 -26.35 3.45 22.34
CA PHE A 210 -25.47 4.60 22.59
C PHE A 210 -25.06 5.33 21.29
N LEU A 211 -24.90 4.63 20.18
CA LEU A 211 -24.59 5.25 18.89
C LEU A 211 -25.76 6.05 18.29
N ASP A 212 -27.01 5.81 18.69
CA ASP A 212 -28.12 6.68 18.35
C ASP A 212 -28.03 8.03 19.08
N TYR A 213 -27.57 8.00 20.35
CA TYR A 213 -27.34 9.19 21.17
C TYR A 213 -26.08 9.96 20.77
N PHE A 214 -24.92 9.24 20.55
CA PHE A 214 -23.62 9.79 20.14
C PHE A 214 -23.08 9.03 18.93
N LYS A 215 -23.26 9.58 17.74
CA LYS A 215 -23.00 8.89 16.46
C LYS A 215 -21.52 8.73 16.15
N GLY A 216 -20.63 9.45 16.86
CA GLY A 216 -19.19 9.42 16.66
C GLY A 216 -18.59 10.78 16.33
N LEU A 217 -17.36 10.77 15.83
CA LEU A 217 -16.59 11.97 15.52
C LEU A 217 -16.10 11.97 14.05
N TYR A 218 -16.09 13.14 13.46
CA TYR A 218 -15.41 13.47 12.22
C TYR A 218 -14.16 14.27 12.54
N VAL A 219 -13.01 13.82 12.04
CA VAL A 219 -11.71 14.46 12.19
C VAL A 219 -11.22 14.90 10.81
N GLN A 220 -11.19 16.20 10.60
CA GLN A 220 -10.75 16.84 9.37
C GLN A 220 -9.27 17.20 9.45
N ALA A 221 -8.52 16.89 8.41
CA ALA A 221 -7.18 17.39 8.21
C ALA A 221 -7.18 18.65 7.33
N GLU A 222 -6.76 19.77 7.88
CA GLU A 222 -6.64 21.00 7.13
C GLU A 222 -5.50 20.91 6.11
N GLN A 223 -5.77 21.33 4.86
CA GLN A 223 -4.79 21.22 3.78
C GLN A 223 -3.54 22.07 4.06
N VAL A 224 -2.39 21.41 4.10
CA VAL A 224 -1.10 22.09 4.23
C VAL A 224 -0.65 22.70 2.90
N GLN A 225 0.09 23.80 2.98
CA GLN A 225 0.68 24.46 1.80
C GLN A 225 2.08 23.90 1.48
N GLN A 226 2.74 23.30 2.45
CA GLN A 226 4.05 22.66 2.31
C GLN A 226 3.90 21.13 2.24
N THR A 227 5.01 20.43 2.12
CA THR A 227 5.05 18.99 1.86
C THR A 227 4.13 18.15 2.75
N GLY A 228 4.17 18.30 4.08
CA GLY A 228 3.27 17.60 5.01
C GLY A 228 3.41 16.09 5.07
N ALA A 229 2.52 15.43 5.82
CA ALA A 229 2.55 13.99 6.04
C ALA A 229 1.18 13.40 6.34
N ILE A 230 1.04 12.10 6.06
CA ILE A 230 -0.11 11.27 6.42
C ILE A 230 0.31 10.33 7.55
N ILE A 231 -0.47 10.29 8.62
CA ILE A 231 -0.28 9.34 9.74
C ILE A 231 -1.21 8.14 9.57
N SER A 232 -0.71 6.95 9.96
CA SER A 232 -1.49 5.72 10.02
C SER A 232 -1.94 5.48 11.45
N LEU A 233 -3.25 5.54 11.66
CA LEU A 233 -3.88 5.45 12.97
C LEU A 233 -4.06 4.01 13.44
N GLU A 234 -3.89 3.81 14.73
CA GLU A 234 -4.21 2.57 15.45
C GLU A 234 -5.50 2.83 16.26
N LEU A 235 -6.65 2.73 15.58
CA LEU A 235 -7.94 3.04 16.18
C LEU A 235 -8.43 1.94 17.10
N GLN A 236 -8.40 0.69 16.62
CA GLN A 236 -8.98 -0.45 17.32
C GLN A 236 -8.14 -0.90 18.50
N SER A 237 -8.84 -1.25 19.60
CA SER A 237 -8.23 -1.96 20.73
C SER A 237 -8.00 -3.44 20.39
N SER A 238 -6.95 -4.01 20.98
CA SER A 238 -6.64 -5.44 20.94
C SER A 238 -6.32 -5.94 22.35
N SER A 239 -6.07 -7.23 22.52
CA SER A 239 -5.69 -7.82 23.81
C SER A 239 -4.39 -7.21 24.40
N SER A 240 -3.50 -6.71 23.54
CA SER A 240 -2.20 -6.15 23.95
C SER A 240 -2.12 -4.63 23.80
N PHE A 241 -3.12 -3.99 23.22
CA PHE A 241 -3.10 -2.55 22.95
C PHE A 241 -4.51 -1.95 23.09
N GLN A 242 -4.63 -0.92 23.92
CA GLN A 242 -5.93 -0.32 24.20
C GLN A 242 -6.53 0.51 23.06
N GLY A 243 -5.76 0.83 22.01
CA GLY A 243 -6.23 1.60 20.85
C GLY A 243 -6.53 3.07 21.16
N SER A 244 -7.01 3.77 20.13
CA SER A 244 -7.51 5.14 20.26
C SER A 244 -8.81 5.19 21.04
N ALA A 245 -9.05 6.28 21.77
CA ALA A 245 -10.22 6.42 22.64
C ALA A 245 -10.67 7.87 22.78
N LEU A 246 -11.96 8.04 23.01
CA LEU A 246 -12.54 9.26 23.54
C LEU A 246 -12.69 9.08 25.05
N VAL A 247 -12.01 9.90 25.86
CA VAL A 247 -11.95 9.74 27.30
C VAL A 247 -12.63 10.92 27.99
N LEU A 248 -13.70 10.61 28.74
CA LEU A 248 -14.41 11.54 29.60
C LEU A 248 -13.76 11.52 30.97
N TYR A 249 -13.32 12.67 31.47
CA TYR A 249 -12.86 12.89 32.83
C TYR A 249 -13.97 13.56 33.64
N TYR A 250 -14.25 13.04 34.83
CA TYR A 250 -15.36 13.48 35.64
C TYR A 250 -15.10 13.28 37.15
N ARG A 251 -15.86 13.96 37.96
CA ARG A 251 -15.86 13.80 39.43
C ARG A 251 -17.19 13.28 39.90
N ASN A 252 -17.13 12.33 40.83
CA ASN A 252 -18.27 11.82 41.54
C ASN A 252 -17.98 11.97 43.03
N ASN A 253 -18.63 12.95 43.71
CA ASN A 253 -18.36 13.35 45.10
C ASN A 253 -16.87 13.69 45.32
N THR A 254 -16.08 12.76 45.86
CA THR A 254 -14.66 12.94 46.19
C THR A 254 -13.70 12.34 45.18
N ASP A 255 -14.20 11.49 44.30
CA ASP A 255 -13.35 10.73 43.37
C ASP A 255 -13.20 11.45 42.03
N THR A 256 -11.98 11.55 41.54
CA THR A 256 -11.67 11.91 40.14
C THR A 256 -11.57 10.63 39.34
N LEU A 257 -12.41 10.50 38.31
CA LEU A 257 -12.60 9.28 37.54
C LEU A 257 -12.47 9.57 36.06
N ASN A 258 -12.34 8.51 35.27
CA ASN A 258 -12.42 8.61 33.81
C ASN A 258 -13.22 7.43 33.23
N TYR A 259 -13.81 7.67 32.07
CA TYR A 259 -14.47 6.64 31.28
C TYR A 259 -14.02 6.74 29.81
N ALA A 260 -13.59 5.62 29.24
CA ALA A 260 -13.09 5.56 27.88
C ALA A 260 -14.10 4.90 26.93
N TYR A 261 -14.56 5.66 25.96
CA TYR A 261 -15.28 5.15 24.80
C TYR A 261 -14.26 4.70 23.76
N ARG A 262 -14.38 3.47 23.23
CA ARG A 262 -13.34 2.87 22.39
C ARG A 262 -13.82 2.55 20.98
N CYS A 263 -12.92 2.64 20.04
CA CYS A 263 -13.12 2.07 18.73
C CYS A 263 -12.82 0.56 18.80
N THR A 264 -13.79 -0.25 18.38
CA THR A 264 -13.72 -1.72 18.36
C THR A 264 -13.84 -2.24 16.93
N SER A 265 -13.79 -3.56 16.73
CA SER A 265 -14.06 -4.18 15.44
C SER A 265 -15.49 -3.94 14.93
N PHE A 266 -16.41 -3.60 15.82
CA PHE A 266 -17.82 -3.26 15.50
C PHE A 266 -18.06 -1.75 15.32
N SER A 267 -17.02 -0.93 15.36
CA SER A 267 -17.13 0.51 15.11
C SER A 267 -16.92 0.81 13.65
N ALA A 268 -17.87 1.50 13.01
CA ALA A 268 -17.69 1.99 11.66
C ALA A 268 -16.54 3.01 11.60
N ARG A 269 -15.73 2.90 10.56
CA ARG A 269 -14.55 3.74 10.31
C ARG A 269 -14.47 4.03 8.82
N LEU A 270 -14.56 5.30 8.46
CA LEU A 270 -14.56 5.77 7.09
C LEU A 270 -13.38 6.73 6.87
N ASN A 271 -12.67 6.59 5.77
CA ASN A 271 -11.74 7.62 5.31
C ASN A 271 -12.26 8.29 4.03
N SER A 272 -12.08 9.59 3.92
CA SER A 272 -12.16 10.29 2.64
C SER A 272 -10.80 10.84 2.26
N ALA A 273 -10.51 10.89 0.97
CA ALA A 273 -9.29 11.43 0.41
C ALA A 273 -9.63 12.41 -0.72
N LYS A 274 -9.23 13.66 -0.54
CA LYS A 274 -9.41 14.72 -1.54
C LYS A 274 -8.08 14.96 -2.24
N HIS A 275 -8.05 14.80 -3.56
CA HIS A 275 -6.88 14.99 -4.40
C HIS A 275 -7.02 16.25 -5.25
N ASP A 276 -5.93 17.01 -5.40
CA ASP A 276 -5.84 18.14 -6.33
C ASP A 276 -4.55 18.03 -7.15
N TYR A 277 -4.71 17.64 -8.41
CA TYR A 277 -3.64 17.44 -9.39
C TYR A 277 -3.40 18.66 -10.29
N SER A 278 -4.18 19.73 -10.14
CA SER A 278 -4.22 20.86 -11.08
C SER A 278 -2.88 21.54 -11.34
N GLN A 279 -1.95 21.42 -10.41
CA GLN A 279 -0.60 22.00 -10.50
C GLN A 279 0.49 20.97 -10.83
N THR A 280 0.12 19.73 -11.18
CA THR A 280 1.09 18.68 -11.50
C THR A 280 1.46 18.66 -12.98
N ALA A 281 2.67 18.20 -13.28
CA ALA A 281 3.16 18.11 -14.67
C ALA A 281 2.36 17.13 -15.53
N PHE A 282 1.74 16.11 -14.93
CA PHE A 282 0.95 15.12 -15.67
C PHE A 282 -0.52 15.51 -15.89
N TYR A 283 -1.02 16.55 -15.20
CA TYR A 283 -2.43 16.94 -15.26
C TYR A 283 -2.97 17.15 -16.68
N PRO A 284 -2.22 17.74 -17.61
CA PRO A 284 -2.69 17.92 -18.99
C PRO A 284 -3.02 16.60 -19.72
N ASN A 285 -2.37 15.49 -19.34
CA ASN A 285 -2.53 14.17 -19.95
C ASN A 285 -3.41 13.22 -19.11
N LEU A 286 -3.81 13.64 -17.92
CA LEU A 286 -4.62 12.83 -17.03
C LEU A 286 -5.94 12.42 -17.69
N ASN A 287 -6.34 11.16 -17.57
CA ASN A 287 -7.56 10.57 -18.13
C ASN A 287 -7.60 10.56 -19.68
N LYS A 288 -6.45 10.58 -20.35
CA LYS A 288 -6.38 10.59 -21.83
C LYS A 288 -5.64 9.36 -22.34
N GLU A 289 -6.26 8.57 -23.21
CA GLU A 289 -5.64 7.43 -23.91
C GLU A 289 -4.92 7.83 -25.22
N THR A 290 -4.89 9.10 -25.55
CA THR A 290 -4.36 9.58 -26.84
C THR A 290 -2.87 9.87 -26.82
N VAL A 291 -2.27 10.01 -25.64
CA VAL A 291 -0.85 10.34 -25.46
C VAL A 291 -0.22 9.31 -24.55
N THR A 292 0.73 8.53 -25.10
CA THR A 292 1.56 7.62 -24.32
C THR A 292 2.63 8.42 -23.59
N ASP A 293 2.63 8.34 -22.27
CA ASP A 293 3.55 9.10 -21.42
C ASP A 293 4.91 8.39 -21.25
N SER A 294 5.96 9.18 -21.05
CA SER A 294 7.27 8.68 -20.64
C SER A 294 7.32 8.25 -19.18
N LEU A 295 6.39 8.75 -18.36
CA LEU A 295 6.20 8.43 -16.95
C LEU A 295 4.72 8.13 -16.69
N ILE A 296 4.45 7.16 -15.84
CA ILE A 296 3.12 6.85 -15.34
C ILE A 296 3.10 6.97 -13.82
N TYR A 297 1.97 7.38 -13.28
CA TYR A 297 1.83 7.79 -11.89
C TYR A 297 0.81 6.89 -11.19
N ILE A 298 1.20 6.32 -10.05
CA ILE A 298 0.35 5.45 -9.24
C ILE A 298 0.26 6.03 -7.84
N GLN A 299 -0.97 6.29 -7.38
CA GLN A 299 -1.26 6.82 -6.05
C GLN A 299 -2.51 6.16 -5.48
N PRO A 300 -2.47 5.61 -4.26
CA PRO A 300 -3.62 4.96 -3.64
C PRO A 300 -4.72 5.95 -3.21
N LEU A 301 -5.74 5.45 -2.52
CA LEU A 301 -6.85 6.20 -1.91
C LEU A 301 -7.77 6.88 -2.95
N GLY A 302 -8.01 6.20 -4.08
CA GLY A 302 -8.79 6.78 -5.17
C GLY A 302 -8.04 7.87 -5.93
N GLY A 303 -6.69 7.87 -5.83
CA GLY A 303 -5.83 8.82 -6.50
C GLY A 303 -5.60 8.46 -7.97
N LEU A 304 -4.51 7.74 -8.26
CA LEU A 304 -4.09 7.46 -9.63
C LEU A 304 -3.83 5.98 -9.86
N GLU A 305 -4.32 5.48 -10.97
CA GLU A 305 -4.02 4.16 -11.54
C GLU A 305 -3.47 4.30 -12.96
N SER A 306 -2.88 3.25 -13.50
CA SER A 306 -2.46 3.20 -14.89
C SER A 306 -3.20 2.12 -15.65
N LYS A 307 -3.75 2.48 -16.83
CA LYS A 307 -4.23 1.52 -17.81
C LYS A 307 -3.06 1.13 -18.71
N VAL A 308 -2.79 -0.17 -18.81
CA VAL A 308 -1.67 -0.75 -19.56
C VAL A 308 -2.23 -1.67 -20.63
N TYR A 309 -1.87 -1.44 -21.88
CA TYR A 309 -2.32 -2.26 -23.01
C TYR A 309 -1.10 -2.78 -23.79
N ILE A 310 -1.11 -4.06 -24.11
CA ILE A 310 -0.05 -4.73 -24.87
C ILE A 310 -0.64 -5.19 -26.20
N PRO A 311 -0.42 -4.44 -27.29
CA PRO A 311 -0.99 -4.78 -28.60
C PRO A 311 -0.47 -6.12 -29.12
N GLY A 312 -1.36 -6.89 -29.75
CA GLY A 312 -0.99 -8.08 -30.50
C GLY A 312 -0.53 -9.28 -29.67
N LEU A 313 -1.01 -9.44 -28.43
CA LEU A 313 -0.78 -10.67 -27.66
C LEU A 313 -1.37 -11.89 -28.38
N GLU A 314 -2.39 -11.69 -29.20
CA GLU A 314 -3.06 -12.74 -29.99
C GLU A 314 -2.14 -13.37 -31.04
N ARG A 315 -1.04 -12.71 -31.47
CA ARG A 315 -0.07 -13.22 -32.44
C ARG A 315 0.59 -14.56 -32.01
N TRP A 316 0.63 -14.80 -30.70
CA TRP A 316 1.14 -16.07 -30.18
C TRP A 316 0.23 -17.26 -30.49
N ARG A 317 -1.04 -17.03 -30.87
CA ARG A 317 -2.00 -18.07 -31.30
C ARG A 317 -1.53 -18.75 -32.60
N ASP A 318 -0.95 -17.98 -33.52
CA ASP A 318 -0.53 -18.48 -34.83
C ASP A 318 0.85 -19.18 -34.77
N SER A 319 1.47 -19.19 -33.60
CA SER A 319 2.77 -19.81 -33.40
C SER A 319 2.61 -21.33 -33.20
N THR A 320 2.86 -22.11 -34.24
CA THR A 320 2.86 -23.57 -34.18
C THR A 320 4.08 -24.10 -33.44
N ASN A 321 3.93 -25.19 -32.70
CA ASN A 321 5.00 -25.91 -31.99
C ASN A 321 5.73 -25.05 -30.94
N ILE A 322 5.01 -24.12 -30.27
CA ILE A 322 5.54 -23.30 -29.18
C ILE A 322 4.74 -23.54 -27.91
N ALA A 323 5.44 -23.76 -26.79
CA ALA A 323 4.87 -23.73 -25.44
C ALA A 323 5.41 -22.50 -24.70
N ILE A 324 4.52 -21.71 -24.11
CA ILE A 324 4.92 -20.56 -23.28
C ILE A 324 5.33 -21.07 -21.90
N ASN A 325 6.60 -20.87 -21.56
CA ASN A 325 7.14 -21.26 -20.26
C ASN A 325 6.92 -20.18 -19.20
N LYS A 326 7.07 -18.90 -19.60
CA LYS A 326 6.87 -17.74 -18.74
C LYS A 326 6.55 -16.50 -19.56
N ALA A 327 5.58 -15.71 -19.08
CA ALA A 327 5.32 -14.36 -19.57
C ALA A 327 5.34 -13.39 -18.39
N GLU A 328 6.21 -12.38 -18.43
CA GLU A 328 6.42 -11.45 -17.33
C GLU A 328 6.37 -10.01 -17.81
N ILE A 329 5.51 -9.17 -17.16
CA ILE A 329 5.49 -7.72 -17.37
C ILE A 329 6.37 -7.08 -16.30
N ILE A 330 7.23 -6.15 -16.71
CA ILE A 330 8.21 -5.50 -15.83
C ILE A 330 8.00 -3.98 -15.89
N PHE A 331 7.75 -3.38 -14.73
CA PHE A 331 7.60 -1.95 -14.54
C PHE A 331 8.80 -1.39 -13.78
N GLN A 332 9.61 -0.58 -14.43
CA GLN A 332 10.78 0.05 -13.83
C GLN A 332 10.38 1.33 -13.10
N VAL A 333 10.81 1.49 -11.86
CA VAL A 333 10.62 2.74 -11.09
C VAL A 333 11.47 3.86 -11.69
N ASP A 334 10.88 5.04 -11.86
CA ASP A 334 11.67 6.26 -12.01
C ASP A 334 12.07 6.77 -10.62
N THR A 335 13.29 6.44 -10.24
CA THR A 335 13.80 6.71 -8.88
C THR A 335 14.03 8.19 -8.61
N THR A 336 14.23 8.98 -9.66
CA THR A 336 14.46 10.43 -9.56
C THR A 336 13.16 11.15 -9.24
N THR A 337 12.15 10.99 -10.08
CA THR A 337 10.85 11.64 -9.91
C THR A 337 10.08 11.08 -8.71
N SER A 338 10.21 9.77 -8.41
CA SER A 338 9.62 9.17 -7.22
C SER A 338 10.15 9.74 -5.91
N ASN A 339 11.39 10.24 -5.90
CA ASN A 339 12.04 10.72 -4.68
C ASN A 339 11.90 9.73 -3.51
N TYR A 340 12.19 8.45 -3.79
CA TYR A 340 11.87 7.31 -2.93
C TYR A 340 12.50 7.36 -1.54
N ARG A 341 13.55 8.18 -1.35
CA ARG A 341 14.19 8.37 -0.05
C ARG A 341 13.31 9.16 0.92
N LYS A 342 12.56 10.14 0.40
CA LYS A 342 11.61 10.95 1.17
C LYS A 342 10.21 10.31 1.19
N PHE A 343 9.81 9.69 0.08
CA PHE A 343 8.52 9.06 -0.10
C PHE A 343 8.72 7.58 -0.41
N PRO A 344 8.78 6.71 0.62
CA PRO A 344 8.97 5.28 0.44
C PRO A 344 8.00 4.68 -0.56
N LEU A 345 8.52 3.86 -1.47
CA LEU A 345 7.74 3.22 -2.53
C LEU A 345 6.71 2.22 -1.95
N PRO A 346 5.61 1.95 -2.65
CA PRO A 346 4.74 0.82 -2.33
C PRO A 346 5.56 -0.49 -2.30
N SER A 347 5.35 -1.31 -1.29
CA SER A 347 6.01 -2.64 -1.23
C SER A 347 5.51 -3.58 -2.32
N GLN A 348 4.27 -3.36 -2.79
CA GLN A 348 3.64 -4.16 -3.83
C GLN A 348 2.66 -3.30 -4.65
N LEU A 349 2.70 -3.48 -5.96
CA LEU A 349 1.65 -3.06 -6.89
C LEU A 349 0.73 -4.24 -7.20
N PHE A 350 -0.42 -3.95 -7.78
CA PHE A 350 -1.42 -4.93 -8.14
C PHE A 350 -1.91 -4.70 -9.57
N LEU A 351 -1.99 -5.78 -10.34
CA LEU A 351 -2.44 -5.76 -11.74
C LEU A 351 -3.79 -6.45 -11.82
N THR A 352 -4.78 -5.80 -12.44
CA THR A 352 -6.09 -6.38 -12.72
C THR A 352 -6.40 -6.32 -14.21
N VAL A 353 -7.14 -7.29 -14.70
CA VAL A 353 -7.54 -7.36 -16.12
C VAL A 353 -8.71 -6.41 -16.35
N VAL A 354 -8.64 -5.63 -17.42
CA VAL A 354 -9.77 -4.82 -17.91
C VAL A 354 -10.82 -5.76 -18.51
N LYS A 355 -12.09 -5.59 -18.13
CA LYS A 355 -13.22 -6.38 -18.64
C LYS A 355 -14.43 -5.48 -18.95
N GLY A 356 -14.32 -4.60 -19.93
CA GLY A 356 -15.42 -3.68 -20.28
C GLY A 356 -16.02 -3.00 -19.05
N ASP A 357 -17.33 -3.15 -18.84
CA ASP A 357 -18.06 -2.59 -17.69
C ASP A 357 -18.04 -3.48 -16.44
N GLU A 358 -17.43 -4.67 -16.51
CA GLU A 358 -17.32 -5.57 -15.36
C GLU A 358 -16.27 -5.04 -14.35
N ARG A 359 -16.46 -5.42 -13.07
CA ARG A 359 -15.45 -5.13 -12.04
C ARG A 359 -14.11 -5.79 -12.41
N PRO A 360 -13.00 -5.04 -12.45
CA PRO A 360 -11.68 -5.58 -12.72
C PRO A 360 -11.33 -6.75 -11.80
N ARG A 361 -10.74 -7.81 -12.34
CA ARG A 361 -10.33 -9.01 -11.60
C ARG A 361 -8.83 -9.26 -11.76
N PRO A 362 -8.17 -9.89 -10.79
CA PRO A 362 -6.81 -10.35 -10.98
C PRO A 362 -6.72 -11.30 -12.19
N PRO A 363 -5.57 -11.35 -12.90
CA PRO A 363 -5.32 -12.36 -13.91
C PRO A 363 -5.30 -13.77 -13.32
N ALA A 364 -5.48 -14.80 -14.15
CA ALA A 364 -5.54 -16.21 -13.73
C ALA A 364 -4.33 -16.60 -12.86
N ASP A 365 -3.16 -16.09 -13.17
CA ASP A 365 -1.89 -16.34 -12.46
C ASP A 365 -1.98 -16.05 -10.96
N TYR A 366 -2.73 -15.03 -10.54
CA TYR A 366 -2.93 -14.68 -9.13
C TYR A 366 -3.63 -15.80 -8.34
N TYR A 367 -4.62 -16.45 -8.94
CA TYR A 367 -5.39 -17.51 -8.27
C TYR A 367 -4.62 -18.83 -8.18
N PHE A 368 -3.68 -19.09 -9.11
CA PHE A 368 -2.84 -20.28 -9.05
C PHE A 368 -1.80 -20.18 -7.93
N TYR A 369 -1.07 -19.07 -7.87
CA TYR A 369 -0.04 -18.87 -6.84
C TYR A 369 0.30 -17.38 -6.67
N PRO A 370 -0.27 -16.69 -5.66
CA PRO A 370 -0.12 -15.24 -5.49
C PRO A 370 1.33 -14.74 -5.41
N LEU A 371 2.24 -15.50 -4.78
CA LEU A 371 3.65 -15.12 -4.70
C LEU A 371 4.35 -15.19 -6.07
N TYR A 372 3.99 -16.15 -6.89
CA TYR A 372 4.55 -16.31 -8.24
C TYR A 372 3.99 -15.25 -9.21
N TYR A 373 2.75 -14.83 -9.00
CA TYR A 373 2.17 -13.69 -9.70
C TYR A 373 3.00 -12.42 -9.52
N GLY A 374 3.52 -12.14 -8.33
CA GLY A 374 4.51 -11.11 -8.04
C GLY A 374 3.93 -9.74 -7.69
N GLY A 375 4.40 -8.71 -8.39
CA GLY A 375 4.06 -7.31 -8.10
C GLY A 375 4.82 -6.69 -6.93
N TYR A 376 5.76 -7.40 -6.30
CA TYR A 376 6.59 -6.89 -5.21
C TYR A 376 7.74 -6.04 -5.73
N LEU A 377 8.08 -4.98 -4.96
CA LEU A 377 9.26 -4.16 -5.23
C LEU A 377 10.52 -4.99 -5.07
N ARG A 378 11.32 -5.08 -6.12
CA ARG A 378 12.61 -5.79 -6.13
C ARG A 378 13.78 -4.85 -5.86
N SER A 379 14.95 -5.42 -5.59
CA SER A 379 16.19 -4.69 -5.32
C SER A 379 16.70 -3.86 -6.51
N ASP A 380 16.28 -4.18 -7.73
CA ASP A 380 16.54 -3.43 -8.95
C ASP A 380 15.57 -2.26 -9.19
N TYR A 381 14.74 -1.94 -8.19
CA TYR A 381 13.68 -0.92 -8.27
C TYR A 381 12.69 -1.19 -9.41
N ALA A 382 12.27 -2.43 -9.58
CA ALA A 382 11.24 -2.83 -10.52
C ALA A 382 10.15 -3.68 -9.86
N TYR A 383 8.95 -3.67 -10.47
CA TYR A 383 7.84 -4.55 -10.13
C TYR A 383 7.64 -5.54 -11.28
N HIS A 384 7.66 -6.82 -10.96
CA HIS A 384 7.52 -7.90 -11.93
C HIS A 384 6.23 -8.65 -11.72
N PHE A 385 5.45 -8.83 -12.79
CA PHE A 385 4.20 -9.57 -12.77
C PHE A 385 4.25 -10.75 -13.75
N ASN A 386 4.03 -11.93 -13.25
CA ASN A 386 3.84 -13.11 -14.07
C ASN A 386 2.39 -13.17 -14.56
N ILE A 387 2.22 -13.25 -15.89
CA ILE A 387 0.92 -13.33 -16.58
C ILE A 387 0.86 -14.52 -17.54
N THR A 388 1.60 -15.59 -17.27
CA THR A 388 1.74 -16.74 -18.16
C THR A 388 0.39 -17.41 -18.44
N GLN A 389 -0.40 -17.65 -17.38
CA GLN A 389 -1.72 -18.29 -17.52
C GLN A 389 -2.71 -17.35 -18.24
N HIS A 390 -2.67 -16.06 -17.93
CA HIS A 390 -3.51 -15.09 -18.62
C HIS A 390 -3.16 -14.98 -20.12
N LEU A 391 -1.87 -14.97 -20.46
CA LEU A 391 -1.45 -15.02 -21.87
C LEU A 391 -1.95 -16.31 -22.57
N GLU A 392 -1.86 -17.44 -21.90
CA GLU A 392 -2.40 -18.70 -22.45
C GLU A 392 -3.92 -18.63 -22.66
N GLU A 393 -4.66 -17.98 -21.77
CA GLU A 393 -6.11 -17.80 -21.95
C GLU A 393 -6.42 -16.93 -23.19
N ILE A 394 -5.64 -15.89 -23.44
CA ILE A 394 -5.74 -15.06 -24.66
C ILE A 394 -5.42 -15.88 -25.91
N ILE A 395 -4.33 -16.66 -25.89
CA ILE A 395 -3.91 -17.52 -27.00
C ILE A 395 -4.99 -18.57 -27.32
N LYS A 396 -5.60 -19.17 -26.28
CA LYS A 396 -6.67 -20.16 -26.42
C LYS A 396 -8.04 -19.54 -26.78
N GLY A 397 -8.14 -18.21 -26.88
CA GLY A 397 -9.37 -17.49 -27.17
C GLY A 397 -10.42 -17.54 -26.03
N LYS A 398 -10.01 -17.86 -24.81
CA LYS A 398 -10.88 -17.90 -23.63
C LYS A 398 -11.16 -16.52 -23.04
N THR A 399 -10.26 -15.56 -23.25
CA THR A 399 -10.39 -14.18 -22.84
C THR A 399 -9.86 -13.25 -23.93
N GLU A 400 -10.41 -12.04 -24.00
CA GLU A 400 -9.95 -10.98 -24.89
C GLU A 400 -8.79 -10.20 -24.26
N ASN A 401 -7.91 -9.67 -25.11
CA ASN A 401 -6.86 -8.76 -24.69
C ASN A 401 -7.42 -7.32 -24.58
N GLN A 402 -7.94 -6.97 -23.41
CA GLN A 402 -8.42 -5.62 -23.12
C GLN A 402 -7.42 -4.79 -22.28
N GLY A 403 -6.27 -5.37 -21.92
CA GLY A 403 -5.23 -4.76 -21.10
C GLY A 403 -5.45 -4.91 -19.61
N PHE A 404 -4.75 -4.08 -18.85
CA PHE A 404 -4.68 -4.17 -17.39
C PHE A 404 -4.84 -2.79 -16.75
N TYR A 405 -5.37 -2.77 -15.51
CA TYR A 405 -5.19 -1.67 -14.58
C TYR A 405 -4.06 -2.01 -13.60
N LEU A 406 -3.16 -1.07 -13.39
CA LEU A 406 -2.06 -1.16 -12.44
C LEU A 406 -2.32 -0.18 -11.28
N THR A 407 -2.42 -0.72 -10.06
CA THR A 407 -2.70 0.03 -8.83
C THR A 407 -1.73 -0.36 -7.72
N THR A 408 -1.84 0.24 -6.53
CA THR A 408 -1.16 -0.27 -5.34
C THR A 408 -1.95 -1.44 -4.74
N ALA A 409 -1.27 -2.41 -4.13
CA ALA A 409 -1.94 -3.59 -3.54
C ALA A 409 -2.85 -3.23 -2.35
N GLN A 410 -2.47 -2.25 -1.54
CA GLN A 410 -3.22 -1.81 -0.35
C GLN A 410 -3.78 -0.41 -0.56
N LYS A 411 -4.59 -0.24 -1.59
CA LYS A 411 -5.04 1.06 -2.09
C LYS A 411 -5.98 1.85 -1.17
N ASN A 412 -6.53 1.23 -0.11
CA ASN A 412 -7.41 1.90 0.86
C ASN A 412 -6.77 2.14 2.24
N SER A 413 -5.52 1.71 2.46
CA SER A 413 -4.91 1.72 3.79
C SER A 413 -3.45 2.17 3.82
N GLN A 414 -2.91 2.58 2.66
CA GLN A 414 -1.56 3.13 2.52
C GLN A 414 -1.59 4.42 1.71
N ALA A 415 -0.59 5.29 1.94
CA ALA A 415 -0.41 6.54 1.19
C ALA A 415 0.80 6.50 0.23
N ASN A 416 1.49 5.37 0.14
CA ASN A 416 2.70 5.21 -0.66
C ASN A 416 2.40 5.31 -2.16
N ARG A 417 3.08 6.21 -2.84
CA ARG A 417 2.91 6.46 -4.28
C ARG A 417 4.20 6.14 -5.04
N VAL A 418 4.12 5.94 -6.35
CA VAL A 418 5.29 5.66 -7.20
C VAL A 418 5.13 6.28 -8.58
N VAL A 419 6.25 6.71 -9.15
CA VAL A 419 6.38 7.06 -10.56
C VAL A 419 7.15 5.93 -11.26
N LEU A 420 6.58 5.40 -12.34
CA LEU A 420 7.17 4.35 -13.15
C LEU A 420 7.55 4.91 -14.51
N LYS A 421 8.55 4.31 -15.15
CA LYS A 421 8.93 4.64 -16.52
C LYS A 421 7.86 4.11 -17.46
N GLY A 422 7.27 5.00 -18.23
CA GLY A 422 6.21 4.70 -19.18
C GLY A 422 6.72 4.16 -20.52
N SER A 423 5.82 4.07 -21.48
CA SER A 423 6.02 3.40 -22.78
C SER A 423 7.11 4.04 -23.64
N THR A 424 7.22 5.36 -23.64
CA THR A 424 8.16 6.09 -24.50
C THR A 424 9.56 6.23 -23.88
N SER A 425 9.77 5.75 -22.66
CA SER A 425 11.08 5.74 -22.00
C SER A 425 12.02 4.72 -22.64
N LYS A 426 13.32 5.05 -22.74
CA LYS A 426 14.35 4.10 -23.23
C LYS A 426 14.39 2.79 -22.44
N VAL A 427 14.13 2.87 -21.13
CA VAL A 427 14.02 1.73 -20.22
C VAL A 427 12.58 1.75 -19.67
N GLY A 428 11.62 1.62 -20.57
CA GLY A 428 10.20 1.65 -20.22
C GLY A 428 9.66 0.30 -19.79
N ILE A 429 8.34 0.20 -19.80
CA ILE A 429 7.63 -1.06 -19.55
C ILE A 429 8.07 -2.09 -20.60
N LYS A 430 8.28 -3.32 -20.18
CA LYS A 430 8.59 -4.42 -21.09
C LYS A 430 7.84 -5.69 -20.67
N MET A 431 7.51 -6.50 -21.65
CA MET A 431 7.04 -7.86 -21.48
C MET A 431 8.11 -8.82 -21.96
N VAL A 432 8.45 -9.80 -21.16
CA VAL A 432 9.41 -10.86 -21.50
C VAL A 432 8.66 -12.17 -21.59
N VAL A 433 8.69 -12.81 -22.77
CA VAL A 433 8.08 -14.12 -22.98
C VAL A 433 9.19 -15.14 -23.23
N THR A 434 9.30 -16.13 -22.36
CA THR A 434 10.18 -17.29 -22.52
C THR A 434 9.32 -18.45 -23.00
N TYR A 435 9.77 -19.12 -24.06
CA TYR A 435 9.03 -20.21 -24.70
C TYR A 435 9.94 -21.35 -25.09
N SER A 436 9.39 -22.54 -25.19
CA SER A 436 10.01 -23.71 -25.79
C SER A 436 9.45 -23.94 -27.20
N LYS A 437 10.34 -24.13 -28.19
CA LYS A 437 9.97 -24.48 -29.56
C LYS A 437 10.34 -25.93 -29.83
N PHE A 438 9.34 -26.67 -30.31
CA PHE A 438 9.50 -28.05 -30.74
C PHE A 438 9.75 -28.09 -32.25
N PHE A 439 10.64 -28.95 -32.70
CA PHE A 439 10.88 -29.20 -34.11
C PHE A 439 10.15 -30.49 -34.49
N GLN A 440 9.29 -30.38 -35.49
CA GLN A 440 8.67 -31.55 -36.13
C GLN A 440 9.51 -32.08 -37.27
#